data_fe2b54813d3bcce0197b4a18b8362398
#
_entry.id   fe2b54813d3bcce0197b4a18b8362398
#
_cell.length_a   1.000
_cell.length_b   1.000
_cell.length_c   1.000
_cell.angle_alpha   90.00
_cell.angle_beta   90.00
_cell.angle_gamma   90.00
#
_symmetry.space_group_name_H-M   'P 1'
#
loop_
_entity.id
_entity.type
_entity.pdbx_description
1 polymer ?
#
loop_
_entity_poly.entity_id
_entity_poly.type
_entity_poly.pdbx_seq_one_letter_code
_entity_poly.pdbx_strand_id
1 'polypeptide(L)'
;EESERASERKRQSILRKEIEWMQRGARARSTKQKAHIQRYEALRDQKGSQTDARVELSSVSSRMGRTTIELHDISKAYGDIVCVKDFTYIFLKNDRIGFVGKNGCGKSTLMKIIAGFIEPDSGEVEIGQTIKIGYFGQEVDIEPELRVIDYVKEAAEFVRTADGLVSASAMLERFLFPPEQQYSPVGKLSGGEKRRLYLLRVLMSAPNVLILDEPTNDLDVETLAILEDYLDGYDGIVITVSHDRYFLDRIAKRIFAFEGAGKIVQYEGGYTDYMNKRPQPASGKAVSENASSTGASASGAQVNTASDGTDSKEARKKKSMETWGHEKKLKFT
;
A
#
# COMPACT_ATOMS: atom_id res chain seq x y z
N GLU A 1 36.79 -6.07 7.58
CA GLU A 1 35.40 -6.11 8.09
C GLU A 1 35.15 -5.10 9.21
N GLU A 2 35.93 -5.06 10.28
CA GLU A 2 35.71 -4.13 11.41
C GLU A 2 35.95 -2.66 11.02
N SER A 3 36.94 -2.39 10.18
CA SER A 3 37.22 -1.06 9.65
C SER A 3 36.13 -0.58 8.66
N GLU A 4 35.57 -1.50 7.90
CA GLU A 4 34.45 -1.22 6.96
C GLU A 4 33.14 -0.91 7.71
N ARG A 5 32.86 -1.68 8.76
CA ARG A 5 31.69 -1.40 9.65
C ARG A 5 31.82 -0.08 10.38
N ALA A 6 33.04 0.31 10.76
CA ALA A 6 33.29 1.62 11.37
C ALA A 6 33.12 2.77 10.38
N SER A 7 33.57 2.61 9.13
CA SER A 7 33.39 3.60 8.07
C SER A 7 31.91 3.78 7.68
N GLU A 8 31.15 2.68 7.64
CA GLU A 8 29.72 2.70 7.32
C GLU A 8 28.89 3.38 8.43
N ARG A 9 29.18 3.09 9.72
CA ARG A 9 28.55 3.81 10.85
C ARG A 9 28.83 5.32 10.77
N LYS A 10 30.04 5.70 10.38
CA LYS A 10 30.41 7.11 10.21
C LYS A 10 29.65 7.74 9.04
N ARG A 11 29.51 7.04 7.92
CA ARG A 11 28.72 7.45 6.74
C ARG A 11 27.26 7.67 7.10
N GLN A 12 26.62 6.70 7.77
CA GLN A 12 25.22 6.80 8.22
C GLN A 12 24.98 7.95 9.19
N SER A 13 25.94 8.21 10.10
CA SER A 13 25.86 9.35 11.01
C SER A 13 25.90 10.68 10.29
N ILE A 14 26.71 10.80 9.22
CA ILE A 14 26.78 12.01 8.39
C ILE A 14 25.51 12.17 7.58
N LEU A 15 24.99 11.10 6.98
CA LEU A 15 23.73 11.09 6.22
C LEU A 15 22.53 11.56 7.09
N ARG A 16 22.42 11.06 8.33
CA ARG A 16 21.37 11.52 9.27
C ARG A 16 21.45 13.03 9.54
N LYS A 17 22.64 13.57 9.74
CA LYS A 17 22.85 15.02 9.96
C LYS A 17 22.46 15.85 8.73
N GLU A 18 22.77 15.37 7.53
CA GLU A 18 22.41 16.08 6.28
C GLU A 18 20.89 16.01 6.01
N ILE A 19 20.22 14.88 6.30
CA ILE A 19 18.75 14.76 6.22
C ILE A 19 18.08 15.70 7.22
N GLU A 20 18.53 15.71 8.47
CA GLU A 20 17.99 16.58 9.52
C GLU A 20 18.17 18.06 9.16
N TRP A 21 19.31 18.41 8.55
CA TRP A 21 19.56 19.77 8.06
C TRP A 21 18.62 20.15 6.90
N MET A 22 18.33 19.24 5.96
CA MET A 22 17.37 19.46 4.88
C MET A 22 15.94 19.61 5.38
N GLN A 23 15.52 18.82 6.38
CA GLN A 23 14.17 18.88 6.96
C GLN A 23 13.92 20.19 7.72
N ARG A 24 14.94 20.79 8.32
CA ARG A 24 14.82 22.11 9.01
C ARG A 24 14.61 23.29 8.07
N GLY A 25 14.61 23.08 6.75
CA GLY A 25 14.32 24.13 5.75
C GLY A 25 15.42 25.18 5.69
N ALA A 26 16.35 25.04 4.76
CA ALA A 26 17.41 26.01 4.52
C ALA A 26 16.81 27.35 4.09
N ARG A 27 16.86 28.37 4.95
CA ARG A 27 16.57 29.76 4.59
C ARG A 27 17.72 30.29 3.76
N ALA A 28 17.41 30.75 2.53
CA ALA A 28 18.22 31.47 1.56
C ALA A 28 19.09 30.63 0.58
N ARG A 29 18.95 31.01 -0.69
CA ARG A 29 19.72 30.53 -1.84
C ARG A 29 21.21 30.92 -1.66
N SER A 30 22.03 30.00 -1.18
CA SER A 30 23.46 30.22 -1.08
C SER A 30 24.24 29.04 -1.70
N THR A 31 25.44 29.34 -2.17
CA THR A 31 26.40 28.38 -2.75
C THR A 31 26.67 27.19 -1.78
N LYS A 32 26.58 27.42 -0.46
CA LYS A 32 26.67 26.39 0.59
C LYS A 32 25.55 25.35 0.50
N GLN A 33 24.34 25.74 0.13
CA GLN A 33 23.21 24.82 -0.02
C GLN A 33 23.46 23.83 -1.18
N LYS A 34 24.01 24.31 -2.29
CA LYS A 34 24.37 23.48 -3.45
C LYS A 34 25.45 22.42 -3.09
N ALA A 35 26.42 22.84 -2.30
CA ALA A 35 27.48 21.93 -1.82
C ALA A 35 26.96 20.85 -0.84
N HIS A 36 25.97 21.18 0.01
CA HIS A 36 25.31 20.21 0.90
C HIS A 36 24.46 19.20 0.11
N ILE A 37 23.69 19.66 -0.86
CA ILE A 37 22.89 18.79 -1.74
C ILE A 37 23.80 17.86 -2.53
N GLN A 38 24.86 18.37 -3.15
CA GLN A 38 25.84 17.54 -3.87
C GLN A 38 26.55 16.53 -2.97
N ARG A 39 26.87 16.90 -1.72
CA ARG A 39 27.46 15.96 -0.76
C ARG A 39 26.47 14.88 -0.33
N TYR A 40 25.22 15.22 -0.13
CA TYR A 40 24.15 14.25 0.17
C TYR A 40 23.95 13.27 -0.99
N GLU A 41 23.86 13.76 -2.22
CA GLU A 41 23.74 12.95 -3.42
C GLU A 41 24.95 12.03 -3.60
N ALA A 42 26.17 12.56 -3.44
CA ALA A 42 27.39 11.77 -3.51
C ALA A 42 27.49 10.68 -2.40
N LEU A 43 27.01 10.98 -1.18
CA LEU A 43 26.99 10.00 -0.08
C LEU A 43 25.87 8.98 -0.25
N ARG A 44 24.73 9.35 -0.86
CA ARG A 44 23.63 8.46 -1.21
C ARG A 44 24.03 7.51 -2.33
N ASP A 45 24.66 8.05 -3.37
CA ASP A 45 25.04 7.31 -4.58
C ASP A 45 26.37 6.53 -4.41
N GLN A 46 27.17 6.83 -3.38
CA GLN A 46 28.18 5.91 -2.90
C GLN A 46 27.45 4.66 -2.40
N LYS A 47 27.33 3.64 -3.26
CA LYS A 47 27.06 2.27 -2.81
C LYS A 47 28.13 1.97 -1.77
N GLY A 48 27.77 2.06 -0.47
CA GLY A 48 28.54 1.43 0.55
C GLY A 48 28.75 0.00 0.10
N SER A 49 29.88 -0.59 0.45
CA SER A 49 30.00 -2.03 0.56
C SER A 49 28.90 -2.43 1.56
N GLN A 50 27.67 -2.48 1.06
CA GLN A 50 26.62 -3.24 1.66
C GLN A 50 27.14 -4.68 1.51
N THR A 51 27.66 -5.26 2.55
CA THR A 51 27.09 -6.51 2.96
C THR A 51 25.59 -6.20 3.06
N ASP A 52 24.97 -6.08 1.88
CA ASP A 52 23.57 -6.36 1.72
C ASP A 52 23.40 -7.80 2.17
N ALA A 53 23.22 -7.98 3.46
CA ALA A 53 22.24 -8.92 3.91
C ALA A 53 20.87 -8.35 3.47
N ARG A 54 20.70 -8.06 2.19
CA ARG A 54 19.50 -8.35 1.45
C ARG A 54 19.36 -9.85 1.61
N VAL A 55 18.72 -10.17 2.69
CA VAL A 55 18.15 -11.47 2.86
C VAL A 55 17.10 -11.50 1.77
N GLU A 56 17.49 -12.03 0.62
CA GLU A 56 16.54 -12.48 -0.37
C GLU A 56 15.70 -13.51 0.38
N LEU A 57 14.57 -13.07 0.89
CA LEU A 57 13.49 -13.92 1.35
C LEU A 57 12.96 -14.57 0.09
N SER A 58 13.73 -15.51 -0.47
CA SER A 58 13.21 -16.38 -1.51
C SER A 58 12.09 -17.16 -0.86
N SER A 59 10.90 -16.77 -1.22
CA SER A 59 9.66 -17.28 -0.70
C SER A 59 9.56 -18.75 -1.02
N VAL A 60 9.31 -19.54 -0.01
CA VAL A 60 8.93 -20.93 -0.18
C VAL A 60 7.43 -21.00 -0.29
N SER A 61 6.94 -20.96 -1.51
CA SER A 61 5.59 -21.43 -1.77
C SER A 61 5.58 -22.97 -1.77
N SER A 62 4.64 -23.59 -1.06
CA SER A 62 4.39 -25.01 -1.19
C SER A 62 3.96 -25.31 -2.62
N ARG A 63 4.33 -26.50 -3.14
CA ARG A 63 4.05 -26.88 -4.53
C ARG A 63 2.55 -26.83 -4.81
N MET A 64 2.13 -25.99 -5.75
CA MET A 64 0.73 -25.86 -6.17
C MET A 64 0.38 -26.93 -7.20
N GLY A 65 -0.76 -27.63 -7.00
CA GLY A 65 -1.30 -28.62 -7.92
C GLY A 65 -1.90 -28.02 -9.20
N ARG A 66 -2.66 -28.83 -9.95
CA ARG A 66 -3.35 -28.36 -11.16
C ARG A 66 -4.57 -27.50 -10.85
N THR A 67 -5.37 -27.89 -9.85
CA THR A 67 -6.52 -27.12 -9.35
C THR A 67 -6.03 -26.09 -8.35
N THR A 68 -6.39 -24.86 -8.56
CA THR A 68 -6.04 -23.71 -7.71
C THR A 68 -7.26 -23.32 -6.85
N ILE A 69 -7.76 -22.12 -7.00
CA ILE A 69 -9.02 -21.64 -6.42
C ILE A 69 -9.91 -21.22 -7.58
N GLU A 70 -11.12 -21.78 -7.62
CA GLU A 70 -12.12 -21.49 -8.64
C GLU A 70 -13.39 -20.98 -7.98
N LEU A 71 -13.88 -19.86 -8.44
CA LEU A 71 -15.12 -19.24 -7.99
C LEU A 71 -16.13 -19.32 -9.11
N HIS A 72 -17.30 -19.92 -8.83
CA HIS A 72 -18.37 -20.06 -9.79
C HIS A 72 -19.64 -19.37 -9.31
N ASP A 73 -20.03 -18.30 -10.00
CA ASP A 73 -21.27 -17.52 -9.82
C ASP A 73 -21.49 -17.08 -8.36
N ILE A 74 -20.42 -16.67 -7.69
CA ILE A 74 -20.43 -16.28 -6.28
C ILE A 74 -21.27 -15.01 -6.11
N SER A 75 -22.26 -15.10 -5.21
CA SER A 75 -23.04 -13.95 -4.76
C SER A 75 -23.12 -13.89 -3.24
N LYS A 76 -23.07 -12.68 -2.69
CA LYS A 76 -23.16 -12.41 -1.25
C LYS A 76 -23.78 -11.06 -0.99
N ALA A 77 -24.77 -11.04 -0.09
CA ALA A 77 -25.42 -9.82 0.37
C ALA A 77 -25.58 -9.82 1.90
N TYR A 78 -25.67 -8.64 2.47
CA TYR A 78 -26.02 -8.44 3.88
C TYR A 78 -27.21 -7.46 3.95
N GLY A 79 -28.39 -8.00 4.19
CA GLY A 79 -29.64 -7.23 4.08
C GLY A 79 -29.79 -6.64 2.68
N ASP A 80 -29.92 -5.34 2.58
CA ASP A 80 -30.08 -4.63 1.29
C ASP A 80 -28.75 -4.36 0.55
N ILE A 81 -27.60 -4.67 1.18
CA ILE A 81 -26.27 -4.39 0.63
C ILE A 81 -25.77 -5.60 -0.13
N VAL A 82 -25.75 -5.53 -1.47
CA VAL A 82 -25.15 -6.55 -2.33
C VAL A 82 -23.64 -6.30 -2.40
N CYS A 83 -22.85 -7.21 -1.81
CA CYS A 83 -21.39 -7.13 -1.77
C CYS A 83 -20.73 -7.71 -3.02
N VAL A 84 -21.23 -8.87 -3.48
CA VAL A 84 -20.74 -9.58 -4.66
C VAL A 84 -21.95 -10.14 -5.40
N LYS A 85 -21.94 -10.08 -6.72
CA LYS A 85 -23.02 -10.60 -7.55
C LYS A 85 -22.46 -11.34 -8.76
N ASP A 86 -22.83 -12.63 -8.90
CA ASP A 86 -22.53 -13.50 -10.04
C ASP A 86 -21.05 -13.45 -10.45
N PHE A 87 -20.15 -13.47 -9.46
CA PHE A 87 -18.72 -13.36 -9.70
C PHE A 87 -18.11 -14.72 -9.97
N THR A 88 -17.55 -14.90 -11.17
CA THR A 88 -16.83 -16.10 -11.59
C THR A 88 -15.39 -15.77 -11.91
N TYR A 89 -14.43 -16.50 -11.33
CA TYR A 89 -13.01 -16.34 -11.59
C TYR A 89 -12.20 -17.58 -11.21
N ILE A 90 -11.23 -17.93 -12.05
CA ILE A 90 -10.27 -19.00 -11.81
C ILE A 90 -8.91 -18.37 -11.55
N PHE A 91 -8.38 -18.54 -10.33
CA PHE A 91 -7.07 -18.04 -9.98
C PHE A 91 -5.99 -18.89 -10.64
N LEU A 92 -5.06 -18.25 -11.32
CA LEU A 92 -3.93 -18.92 -11.95
C LEU A 92 -2.69 -18.84 -11.05
N LYS A 93 -1.79 -19.80 -11.22
CA LYS A 93 -0.49 -19.76 -10.53
C LYS A 93 0.22 -18.42 -10.82
N ASN A 94 0.79 -17.79 -9.78
CA ASN A 94 1.46 -16.50 -9.84
C ASN A 94 0.55 -15.30 -10.16
N ASP A 95 -0.77 -15.45 -10.00
CA ASP A 95 -1.68 -14.31 -10.07
C ASP A 95 -1.36 -13.29 -8.98
N ARG A 96 -1.33 -12.03 -9.35
CA ARG A 96 -1.09 -10.87 -8.50
C ARG A 96 -2.26 -9.92 -8.63
N ILE A 97 -3.19 -9.96 -7.68
CA ILE A 97 -4.49 -9.31 -7.79
C ILE A 97 -4.65 -8.25 -6.70
N GLY A 98 -4.96 -7.03 -7.12
CA GLY A 98 -5.35 -5.94 -6.24
C GLY A 98 -6.87 -5.72 -6.27
N PHE A 99 -7.52 -5.64 -5.10
CA PHE A 99 -8.91 -5.25 -4.99
C PHE A 99 -9.02 -3.77 -4.65
N VAL A 100 -9.77 -3.02 -5.43
CA VAL A 100 -10.00 -1.59 -5.26
C VAL A 100 -11.47 -1.25 -5.24
N GLY A 101 -11.85 -0.26 -4.44
CA GLY A 101 -13.23 0.19 -4.33
C GLY A 101 -13.48 0.93 -3.02
N LYS A 102 -14.67 1.50 -2.87
CA LYS A 102 -15.08 2.21 -1.65
C LYS A 102 -15.09 1.29 -0.43
N ASN A 103 -14.99 1.87 0.78
CA ASN A 103 -15.16 1.08 2.00
C ASN A 103 -16.59 0.53 2.07
N GLY A 104 -16.71 -0.72 2.55
CA GLY A 104 -18.01 -1.42 2.63
C GLY A 104 -18.54 -1.98 1.31
N CYS A 105 -17.81 -1.90 0.19
CA CYS A 105 -18.28 -2.41 -1.10
C CYS A 105 -18.15 -3.94 -1.28
N GLY A 106 -17.62 -4.68 -0.28
CA GLY A 106 -17.52 -6.14 -0.32
C GLY A 106 -16.13 -6.72 -0.54
N LYS A 107 -15.04 -5.91 -0.57
CA LYS A 107 -13.66 -6.38 -0.78
C LYS A 107 -13.26 -7.46 0.25
N SER A 108 -13.31 -7.13 1.54
CA SER A 108 -12.97 -8.07 2.61
C SER A 108 -13.94 -9.25 2.69
N THR A 109 -15.21 -9.06 2.28
CA THR A 109 -16.18 -10.16 2.19
C THR A 109 -15.75 -11.18 1.15
N LEU A 110 -15.38 -10.75 -0.06
CA LEU A 110 -14.89 -11.66 -1.10
C LEU A 110 -13.59 -12.36 -0.68
N MET A 111 -12.66 -11.64 -0.03
CA MET A 111 -11.42 -12.24 0.50
C MET A 111 -11.71 -13.32 1.54
N LYS A 112 -12.67 -13.07 2.45
CA LYS A 112 -13.10 -14.04 3.46
C LYS A 112 -13.81 -15.26 2.85
N ILE A 113 -14.56 -15.08 1.75
CA ILE A 113 -15.15 -16.19 0.98
C ILE A 113 -14.05 -17.02 0.33
N ILE A 114 -13.06 -16.39 -0.33
CA ILE A 114 -11.90 -17.08 -0.92
C ILE A 114 -11.10 -17.83 0.14
N ALA A 115 -10.96 -17.28 1.35
CA ALA A 115 -10.27 -17.91 2.47
C ALA A 115 -11.08 -19.04 3.14
N GLY A 116 -12.35 -19.20 2.79
CA GLY A 116 -13.25 -20.19 3.40
C GLY A 116 -13.77 -19.80 4.78
N PHE A 117 -13.66 -18.53 5.18
CA PHE A 117 -14.18 -18.04 6.48
C PHE A 117 -15.67 -17.71 6.43
N ILE A 118 -16.21 -17.42 5.24
CA ILE A 118 -17.61 -17.06 5.01
C ILE A 118 -18.11 -17.85 3.82
N GLU A 119 -19.28 -18.47 3.96
CA GLU A 119 -19.95 -19.11 2.83
C GLU A 119 -20.68 -18.08 1.95
N PRO A 120 -20.65 -18.22 0.63
CA PRO A 120 -21.45 -17.40 -0.27
C PRO A 120 -22.95 -17.72 -0.08
N ASP A 121 -23.83 -16.79 -0.49
CA ASP A 121 -25.28 -17.04 -0.48
C ASP A 121 -25.69 -17.89 -1.68
N SER A 122 -24.96 -17.77 -2.79
CA SER A 122 -25.09 -18.66 -3.96
C SER A 122 -23.75 -18.77 -4.70
N GLY A 123 -23.64 -19.80 -5.52
CA GLY A 123 -22.41 -20.16 -6.22
C GLY A 123 -21.57 -21.16 -5.44
N GLU A 124 -20.42 -21.53 -5.99
CA GLU A 124 -19.53 -22.55 -5.43
C GLU A 124 -18.08 -22.08 -5.43
N VAL A 125 -17.36 -22.41 -4.34
CA VAL A 125 -15.92 -22.17 -4.21
C VAL A 125 -15.21 -23.50 -4.22
N GLU A 126 -14.43 -23.77 -5.26
CA GLU A 126 -13.58 -24.96 -5.34
C GLU A 126 -12.14 -24.59 -4.96
N ILE A 127 -11.62 -25.25 -3.91
CA ILE A 127 -10.25 -25.05 -3.44
C ILE A 127 -9.47 -26.35 -3.64
N GLY A 128 -8.39 -26.27 -4.43
CA GLY A 128 -7.52 -27.40 -4.71
C GLY A 128 -6.88 -27.98 -3.44
N GLN A 129 -6.76 -29.30 -3.36
CA GLN A 129 -6.24 -30.02 -2.16
C GLN A 129 -4.84 -29.61 -1.72
N THR A 130 -4.04 -29.04 -2.62
CA THR A 130 -2.66 -28.58 -2.34
C THR A 130 -2.61 -27.10 -1.97
N ILE A 131 -3.75 -26.40 -1.98
CA ILE A 131 -3.82 -24.98 -1.66
C ILE A 131 -3.67 -24.79 -0.16
N LYS A 132 -2.76 -23.89 0.18
CA LYS A 132 -2.49 -23.46 1.54
C LYS A 132 -2.61 -21.95 1.60
N ILE A 133 -3.70 -21.48 2.18
CA ILE A 133 -4.03 -20.05 2.25
C ILE A 133 -3.42 -19.46 3.50
N GLY A 134 -2.62 -18.39 3.33
CA GLY A 134 -2.20 -17.48 4.40
C GLY A 134 -3.04 -16.22 4.34
N TYR A 135 -3.80 -15.95 5.39
CA TYR A 135 -4.65 -14.77 5.47
C TYR A 135 -4.11 -13.79 6.50
N PHE A 136 -3.76 -12.59 6.04
CA PHE A 136 -3.38 -11.47 6.89
C PHE A 136 -4.55 -10.49 6.95
N GLY A 137 -5.37 -10.61 8.00
CA GLY A 137 -6.57 -9.81 8.21
C GLY A 137 -6.33 -8.59 9.11
N GLN A 138 -7.36 -7.81 9.35
CA GLN A 138 -7.29 -6.59 10.17
C GLN A 138 -7.24 -6.90 11.69
N GLU A 139 -7.91 -7.95 12.12
CA GLU A 139 -7.96 -8.35 13.52
C GLU A 139 -6.84 -9.32 13.85
N VAL A 140 -6.18 -9.10 14.97
CA VAL A 140 -5.10 -9.95 15.48
C VAL A 140 -5.46 -10.33 16.91
N ASP A 141 -5.82 -11.59 17.07
CA ASP A 141 -6.06 -12.20 18.38
C ASP A 141 -4.87 -13.09 18.73
N ILE A 142 -4.09 -12.69 19.74
CA ILE A 142 -2.92 -13.44 20.20
C ILE A 142 -2.99 -13.49 21.71
N GLU A 143 -2.82 -14.67 22.28
CA GLU A 143 -2.72 -14.84 23.74
C GLU A 143 -1.58 -13.98 24.31
N PRO A 144 -1.86 -13.06 25.24
CA PRO A 144 -0.85 -12.12 25.73
C PRO A 144 0.28 -12.78 26.51
N GLU A 145 0.03 -13.93 27.11
CA GLU A 145 1.00 -14.68 27.93
C GLU A 145 1.99 -15.50 27.09
N LEU A 146 1.64 -15.78 25.83
CA LEU A 146 2.47 -16.57 24.93
C LEU A 146 3.76 -15.80 24.58
N ARG A 147 4.90 -16.49 24.56
CA ARG A 147 6.16 -15.89 24.13
C ARG A 147 6.18 -15.66 22.62
N VAL A 148 6.83 -14.57 22.19
CA VAL A 148 6.97 -14.21 20.76
C VAL A 148 7.48 -15.37 19.93
N ILE A 149 8.52 -16.07 20.39
CA ILE A 149 9.11 -17.22 19.67
C ILE A 149 8.16 -18.40 19.56
N ASP A 150 7.40 -18.67 20.62
CA ASP A 150 6.49 -19.82 20.67
C ASP A 150 5.30 -19.58 19.73
N TYR A 151 4.77 -18.38 19.66
CA TYR A 151 3.73 -17.98 18.72
C TYR A 151 4.11 -18.22 17.25
N VAL A 152 5.37 -17.96 16.88
CA VAL A 152 5.86 -18.22 15.52
C VAL A 152 6.12 -19.71 15.30
N LYS A 153 6.67 -20.42 16.30
CA LYS A 153 6.93 -21.86 16.24
C LYS A 153 5.68 -22.72 16.10
N GLU A 154 4.53 -22.24 16.57
CA GLU A 154 3.25 -22.92 16.32
C GLU A 154 2.92 -23.03 14.82
N ALA A 155 3.34 -22.07 13.99
CA ALA A 155 3.18 -22.16 12.54
C ALA A 155 4.24 -23.07 11.91
N ALA A 156 5.52 -22.83 12.25
CA ALA A 156 6.63 -23.68 11.84
C ALA A 156 7.89 -23.37 12.67
N GLU A 157 8.64 -24.41 13.06
CA GLU A 157 9.94 -24.24 13.72
C GLU A 157 11.03 -23.86 12.73
N PHE A 158 10.94 -24.33 11.50
CA PHE A 158 11.84 -24.04 10.38
C PHE A 158 11.04 -23.78 9.12
N VAL A 159 11.51 -22.86 8.32
CA VAL A 159 10.99 -22.59 6.99
C VAL A 159 12.10 -22.79 5.96
N ARG A 160 11.76 -23.38 4.83
CA ARG A 160 12.73 -23.57 3.74
C ARG A 160 12.75 -22.30 2.89
N THR A 161 13.91 -21.67 2.74
CA THR A 161 14.16 -20.53 1.84
C THR A 161 15.10 -20.97 0.72
N ALA A 162 15.38 -20.15 -0.31
CA ALA A 162 16.35 -20.49 -1.33
C ALA A 162 17.76 -20.69 -0.72
N ASP A 163 18.06 -19.95 0.35
CA ASP A 163 19.32 -20.05 1.06
C ASP A 163 19.42 -21.28 1.96
N GLY A 164 18.36 -22.09 2.06
CA GLY A 164 18.30 -23.28 2.89
C GLY A 164 17.21 -23.23 3.97
N LEU A 165 17.42 -24.01 5.04
CA LEU A 165 16.49 -24.10 6.16
C LEU A 165 16.77 -22.98 7.17
N VAL A 166 15.78 -22.13 7.43
CA VAL A 166 15.87 -21.00 8.35
C VAL A 166 14.99 -21.25 9.56
N SER A 167 15.52 -21.06 10.77
CA SER A 167 14.76 -21.21 12.01
C SER A 167 13.81 -20.06 12.29
N ALA A 168 12.78 -20.30 13.10
CA ALA A 168 11.86 -19.26 13.59
C ALA A 168 12.59 -18.10 14.27
N SER A 169 13.64 -18.37 15.04
CA SER A 169 14.46 -17.33 15.68
C SER A 169 15.16 -16.43 14.65
N ALA A 170 15.78 -17.01 13.64
CA ALA A 170 16.43 -16.24 12.58
C ALA A 170 15.41 -15.44 11.73
N MET A 171 14.20 -15.98 11.52
CA MET A 171 13.12 -15.23 10.86
C MET A 171 12.61 -14.08 11.72
N LEU A 172 12.51 -14.25 13.04
CA LEU A 172 12.16 -13.17 13.96
C LEU A 172 13.19 -12.04 13.92
N GLU A 173 14.50 -12.36 13.88
CA GLU A 173 15.54 -11.33 13.73
C GLU A 173 15.39 -10.55 12.41
N ARG A 174 15.07 -11.24 11.31
CA ARG A 174 14.80 -10.62 10.01
C ARG A 174 13.59 -9.67 10.07
N PHE A 175 12.60 -10.00 10.91
CA PHE A 175 11.42 -9.20 11.16
C PHE A 175 11.59 -8.24 12.35
N LEU A 176 12.85 -7.86 12.65
CA LEU A 176 13.20 -6.85 13.64
C LEU A 176 12.78 -7.20 15.09
N PHE A 177 12.76 -8.49 15.43
CA PHE A 177 12.63 -8.97 16.80
C PHE A 177 13.97 -9.46 17.30
N PRO A 178 14.72 -8.66 18.08
CA PRO A 178 16.01 -9.06 18.61
C PRO A 178 15.89 -10.24 19.58
N PRO A 179 16.96 -11.03 19.81
CA PRO A 179 16.92 -12.24 20.64
C PRO A 179 16.33 -12.02 22.05
N GLU A 180 16.57 -10.87 22.65
CA GLU A 180 16.04 -10.54 23.99
C GLU A 180 14.50 -10.40 24.00
N GLN A 181 13.93 -9.91 22.89
CA GLN A 181 12.48 -9.72 22.74
C GLN A 181 11.77 -11.02 22.39
N GLN A 182 12.43 -11.98 21.75
CA GLN A 182 11.84 -13.24 21.28
C GLN A 182 11.27 -14.09 22.41
N TYR A 183 11.85 -14.00 23.61
CA TYR A 183 11.40 -14.76 24.79
C TYR A 183 10.45 -13.96 25.69
N SER A 184 10.12 -12.72 25.34
CA SER A 184 9.16 -11.92 26.08
C SER A 184 7.72 -12.31 25.74
N PRO A 185 6.75 -12.10 26.67
CA PRO A 185 5.33 -12.28 26.36
C PRO A 185 4.85 -11.31 25.29
N VAL A 186 3.98 -11.80 24.39
CA VAL A 186 3.36 -11.00 23.32
C VAL A 186 2.57 -9.81 23.87
N GLY A 187 2.02 -9.93 25.07
CA GLY A 187 1.31 -8.84 25.75
C GLY A 187 2.13 -7.57 25.91
N LYS A 188 3.47 -7.65 25.98
CA LYS A 188 4.38 -6.51 26.11
C LYS A 188 4.64 -5.79 24.78
N LEU A 189 4.28 -6.39 23.65
CA LEU A 189 4.49 -5.80 22.34
C LEU A 189 3.49 -4.66 22.09
N SER A 190 3.94 -3.63 21.39
CA SER A 190 3.09 -2.59 20.82
C SER A 190 2.13 -3.16 19.77
N GLY A 191 1.09 -2.41 19.38
CA GLY A 191 0.15 -2.81 18.34
C GLY A 191 0.83 -3.12 17.00
N GLY A 192 1.76 -2.25 16.57
CA GLY A 192 2.53 -2.45 15.33
C GLY A 192 3.44 -3.68 15.39
N GLU A 193 4.11 -3.93 16.52
CA GLU A 193 4.91 -5.15 16.71
C GLU A 193 4.05 -6.42 16.69
N LYS A 194 2.85 -6.40 17.27
CA LYS A 194 1.90 -7.52 17.19
C LYS A 194 1.47 -7.78 15.75
N ARG A 195 1.22 -6.72 14.97
CA ARG A 195 0.88 -6.83 13.55
C ARG A 195 2.02 -7.43 12.75
N ARG A 196 3.24 -6.97 12.99
CA ARG A 196 4.46 -7.52 12.36
C ARG A 196 4.70 -8.98 12.73
N LEU A 197 4.48 -9.33 13.98
CA LEU A 197 4.57 -10.72 14.47
C LEU A 197 3.52 -11.62 13.80
N TYR A 198 2.30 -11.14 13.67
CA TYR A 198 1.23 -11.86 12.98
C TYR A 198 1.55 -12.08 11.51
N LEU A 199 2.04 -11.04 10.82
CA LEU A 199 2.51 -11.19 9.43
C LEU A 199 3.58 -12.28 9.32
N LEU A 200 4.59 -12.23 10.18
CA LEU A 200 5.64 -13.25 10.19
C LEU A 200 5.07 -14.67 10.37
N ARG A 201 4.14 -14.87 11.29
CA ARG A 201 3.49 -16.18 11.49
C ARG A 201 2.77 -16.66 10.23
N VAL A 202 2.05 -15.77 9.54
CA VAL A 202 1.39 -16.09 8.27
C VAL A 202 2.42 -16.54 7.23
N LEU A 203 3.53 -15.83 7.08
CA LEU A 203 4.58 -16.17 6.12
C LEU A 203 5.32 -17.48 6.50
N MET A 204 5.55 -17.71 7.80
CA MET A 204 6.16 -18.94 8.30
C MET A 204 5.33 -20.20 8.00
N SER A 205 4.02 -20.06 7.85
CA SER A 205 3.18 -21.19 7.44
C SER A 205 3.45 -21.66 6.01
N ALA A 206 4.32 -20.99 5.26
CA ALA A 206 4.67 -21.26 3.87
C ALA A 206 3.42 -21.43 2.96
N PRO A 207 2.53 -20.42 2.90
CA PRO A 207 1.33 -20.49 2.07
C PRO A 207 1.72 -20.49 0.59
N ASN A 208 0.83 -20.99 -0.28
CA ASN A 208 0.93 -20.81 -1.74
C ASN A 208 -0.14 -19.89 -2.30
N VAL A 209 -1.07 -19.46 -1.45
CA VAL A 209 -2.00 -18.34 -1.69
C VAL A 209 -1.91 -17.39 -0.52
N LEU A 210 -1.56 -16.15 -0.76
CA LEU A 210 -1.42 -15.12 0.26
C LEU A 210 -2.50 -14.05 0.06
N ILE A 211 -3.31 -13.86 1.09
CA ILE A 211 -4.38 -12.86 1.12
C ILE A 211 -3.98 -11.77 2.13
N LEU A 212 -3.87 -10.52 1.66
CA LEU A 212 -3.43 -9.38 2.45
C LEU A 212 -4.54 -8.32 2.51
N ASP A 213 -5.19 -8.18 3.67
CA ASP A 213 -6.25 -7.18 3.88
C ASP A 213 -5.67 -5.94 4.56
N GLU A 214 -5.46 -4.87 3.78
CA GLU A 214 -4.90 -3.57 4.18
C GLU A 214 -3.55 -3.67 4.93
N PRO A 215 -2.53 -4.34 4.36
CA PRO A 215 -1.25 -4.52 5.07
C PRO A 215 -0.52 -3.20 5.31
N THR A 216 -0.79 -2.18 4.52
CA THR A 216 -0.12 -0.87 4.58
C THR A 216 -0.60 0.03 5.72
N ASN A 217 -1.75 -0.26 6.33
CA ASN A 217 -2.32 0.61 7.38
C ASN A 217 -1.60 0.46 8.72
N ASP A 218 -1.15 -0.75 9.05
CA ASP A 218 -0.72 -1.10 10.41
C ASP A 218 0.75 -1.55 10.49
N LEU A 219 1.45 -1.60 9.35
CA LEU A 219 2.87 -1.94 9.29
C LEU A 219 3.72 -0.67 9.17
N ASP A 220 4.85 -0.65 9.88
CA ASP A 220 5.85 0.39 9.69
C ASP A 220 6.57 0.23 8.33
N VAL A 221 7.25 1.29 7.90
CA VAL A 221 7.92 1.35 6.59
C VAL A 221 8.97 0.24 6.42
N GLU A 222 9.68 -0.11 7.51
CA GLU A 222 10.71 -1.15 7.48
C GLU A 222 10.08 -2.53 7.28
N THR A 223 8.98 -2.83 8.00
CA THR A 223 8.23 -4.09 7.84
C THR A 223 7.57 -4.17 6.46
N LEU A 224 7.05 -3.05 5.95
CA LEU A 224 6.45 -3.01 4.62
C LEU A 224 7.50 -3.32 3.54
N ALA A 225 8.72 -2.78 3.66
CA ALA A 225 9.82 -3.09 2.75
C ALA A 225 10.20 -4.59 2.80
N ILE A 226 10.23 -5.20 3.99
CA ILE A 226 10.46 -6.64 4.15
C ILE A 226 9.34 -7.46 3.45
N LEU A 227 8.07 -7.04 3.60
CA LEU A 227 6.95 -7.69 2.94
C LEU A 227 7.04 -7.57 1.41
N GLU A 228 7.35 -6.38 0.90
CA GLU A 228 7.51 -6.13 -0.53
C GLU A 228 8.63 -6.98 -1.13
N ASP A 229 9.79 -7.06 -0.49
CA ASP A 229 10.91 -7.90 -0.92
C ASP A 229 10.54 -9.41 -0.88
N TYR A 230 9.78 -9.84 0.13
CA TYR A 230 9.24 -11.19 0.18
C TYR A 230 8.28 -11.46 -0.99
N LEU A 231 7.39 -10.52 -1.30
CA LEU A 231 6.43 -10.66 -2.38
C LEU A 231 7.08 -10.65 -3.76
N ASP A 232 8.19 -9.95 -3.97
CA ASP A 232 8.92 -9.94 -5.24
C ASP A 232 9.42 -11.34 -5.62
N GLY A 233 9.89 -12.12 -4.64
CA GLY A 233 10.33 -13.50 -4.83
C GLY A 233 9.23 -14.58 -4.67
N TYR A 234 7.98 -14.19 -4.41
CA TYR A 234 6.92 -15.14 -4.09
C TYR A 234 6.29 -15.78 -5.32
N ASP A 235 6.37 -17.11 -5.45
CA ASP A 235 5.85 -17.91 -6.58
C ASP A 235 4.39 -18.36 -6.42
N GLY A 236 3.65 -17.80 -5.48
CA GLY A 236 2.25 -18.12 -5.21
C GLY A 236 1.27 -17.10 -5.76
N ILE A 237 0.00 -17.32 -5.47
CA ILE A 237 -1.07 -16.36 -5.73
C ILE A 237 -1.05 -15.28 -4.63
N VAL A 238 -1.14 -14.01 -5.01
CA VAL A 238 -1.28 -12.89 -4.08
C VAL A 238 -2.58 -12.15 -4.37
N ILE A 239 -3.40 -12.00 -3.35
CA ILE A 239 -4.63 -11.21 -3.39
C ILE A 239 -4.49 -10.13 -2.31
N THR A 240 -4.57 -8.87 -2.69
CA THR A 240 -4.40 -7.78 -1.72
C THR A 240 -5.44 -6.69 -1.87
N VAL A 241 -5.84 -6.14 -0.74
CA VAL A 241 -6.53 -4.84 -0.65
C VAL A 241 -5.55 -3.85 -0.06
N SER A 242 -5.39 -2.69 -0.67
CA SER A 242 -4.65 -1.58 -0.10
C SER A 242 -5.16 -0.24 -0.60
N HIS A 243 -5.03 0.78 0.22
CA HIS A 243 -5.23 2.18 -0.18
C HIS A 243 -3.94 2.82 -0.68
N ASP A 244 -2.81 2.17 -0.51
CA ASP A 244 -1.51 2.62 -1.03
C ASP A 244 -1.37 2.26 -2.52
N ARG A 245 -1.26 3.31 -3.34
CA ARG A 245 -1.14 3.18 -4.80
C ARG A 245 0.20 2.59 -5.21
N TYR A 246 1.27 2.95 -4.52
CA TYR A 246 2.62 2.48 -4.83
C TYR A 246 2.75 1.00 -4.53
N PHE A 247 2.20 0.56 -3.41
CA PHE A 247 2.14 -0.84 -3.05
C PHE A 247 1.34 -1.65 -4.10
N LEU A 248 0.17 -1.16 -4.52
CA LEU A 248 -0.64 -1.83 -5.54
C LEU A 248 0.04 -1.84 -6.91
N ASP A 249 0.70 -0.76 -7.34
CA ASP A 249 1.44 -0.72 -8.60
C ASP A 249 2.65 -1.67 -8.61
N ARG A 250 3.30 -1.86 -7.45
CA ARG A 250 4.43 -2.79 -7.33
C ARG A 250 3.99 -4.25 -7.34
N ILE A 251 2.92 -4.58 -6.62
CA ILE A 251 2.54 -5.97 -6.37
C ILE A 251 1.51 -6.48 -7.37
N ALA A 252 0.47 -5.70 -7.72
CA ALA A 252 -0.64 -6.16 -8.54
C ALA A 252 -0.32 -6.09 -10.03
N LYS A 253 -0.65 -7.17 -10.74
CA LYS A 253 -0.63 -7.26 -12.21
C LYS A 253 -2.04 -7.21 -12.79
N ARG A 254 -3.06 -7.28 -11.94
CA ARG A 254 -4.47 -7.23 -12.28
C ARG A 254 -5.24 -6.57 -11.15
N ILE A 255 -6.18 -5.69 -11.51
CA ILE A 255 -7.04 -5.00 -10.57
C ILE A 255 -8.49 -5.45 -10.74
N PHE A 256 -9.14 -5.83 -9.65
CA PHE A 256 -10.59 -5.98 -9.58
C PHE A 256 -11.19 -4.75 -8.89
N ALA A 257 -11.95 -3.98 -9.67
CA ALA A 257 -12.61 -2.78 -9.20
C ALA A 257 -14.05 -3.09 -8.78
N PHE A 258 -14.38 -2.83 -7.52
CA PHE A 258 -15.72 -2.94 -6.97
C PHE A 258 -16.49 -1.64 -7.26
N GLU A 259 -17.38 -1.68 -8.26
CA GLU A 259 -18.12 -0.51 -8.75
C GLU A 259 -19.43 -0.25 -7.98
N GLY A 260 -19.75 -1.10 -7.00
CA GLY A 260 -20.98 -1.05 -6.20
C GLY A 260 -22.07 -2.00 -6.72
N ALA A 261 -23.11 -2.19 -5.93
CA ALA A 261 -24.19 -3.15 -6.20
C ALA A 261 -23.70 -4.57 -6.56
N GLY A 262 -22.59 -4.99 -5.97
CA GLY A 262 -21.98 -6.31 -6.20
C GLY A 262 -21.21 -6.46 -7.51
N LYS A 263 -21.15 -5.44 -8.36
CA LYS A 263 -20.47 -5.50 -9.65
C LYS A 263 -18.96 -5.36 -9.47
N ILE A 264 -18.20 -6.32 -10.02
CA ILE A 264 -16.74 -6.35 -10.01
C ILE A 264 -16.26 -6.33 -11.46
N VAL A 265 -15.34 -5.40 -11.78
CA VAL A 265 -14.78 -5.25 -13.13
C VAL A 265 -13.28 -5.49 -13.07
N GLN A 266 -12.80 -6.31 -13.99
CA GLN A 266 -11.39 -6.67 -14.10
C GLN A 266 -10.65 -5.69 -15.02
N TYR A 267 -9.47 -5.27 -14.59
CA TYR A 267 -8.53 -4.45 -15.35
C TYR A 267 -7.15 -5.10 -15.35
N GLU A 268 -6.55 -5.23 -16.52
CA GLU A 268 -5.17 -5.70 -16.65
C GLU A 268 -4.19 -4.55 -16.40
N GLY A 269 -3.15 -4.84 -15.60
CA GLY A 269 -2.12 -3.90 -15.16
C GLY A 269 -2.23 -3.53 -13.68
N GLY A 270 -1.39 -2.60 -13.25
CA GLY A 270 -1.36 -2.07 -11.88
C GLY A 270 -2.46 -1.04 -11.61
N TYR A 271 -2.34 -0.37 -10.47
CA TYR A 271 -3.30 0.67 -10.06
C TYR A 271 -3.30 1.87 -11.01
N THR A 272 -2.13 2.28 -11.50
CA THR A 272 -1.98 3.38 -12.47
C THR A 272 -2.68 3.04 -13.79
N ASP A 273 -2.55 1.80 -14.28
CA ASP A 273 -3.25 1.34 -15.50
C ASP A 273 -4.77 1.35 -15.31
N TYR A 274 -5.25 0.89 -14.16
CA TYR A 274 -6.66 0.96 -13.78
C TYR A 274 -7.17 2.41 -13.81
N MET A 275 -6.44 3.35 -13.19
CA MET A 275 -6.83 4.77 -13.14
C MET A 275 -6.94 5.39 -14.54
N ASN A 276 -6.10 4.98 -15.49
CA ASN A 276 -6.13 5.46 -16.86
C ASN A 276 -7.29 4.85 -17.68
N LYS A 277 -7.65 3.59 -17.38
CA LYS A 277 -8.68 2.84 -18.13
C LYS A 277 -10.09 2.99 -17.58
N ARG A 278 -10.24 3.38 -16.30
CA ARG A 278 -11.57 3.51 -15.69
C ARG A 278 -12.38 4.62 -16.38
N PRO A 279 -13.69 4.43 -16.59
CA PRO A 279 -14.57 5.50 -17.05
C PRO A 279 -14.51 6.68 -16.05
N GLN A 280 -14.06 7.84 -16.51
CA GLN A 280 -14.15 9.04 -15.68
C GLN A 280 -15.64 9.37 -15.49
N PRO A 281 -16.10 9.64 -14.26
CA PRO A 281 -17.43 10.21 -14.09
C PRO A 281 -17.46 11.49 -14.92
N ALA A 282 -18.43 11.61 -15.82
CA ALA A 282 -18.59 12.76 -16.68
C ALA A 282 -18.64 14.04 -15.81
N SER A 283 -17.50 14.70 -15.67
CA SER A 283 -17.45 16.07 -15.17
C SER A 283 -18.21 16.88 -16.21
N GLY A 284 -19.38 17.43 -15.82
CA GLY A 284 -20.22 18.24 -16.66
C GLY A 284 -19.42 19.37 -17.34
N LYS A 285 -18.93 19.10 -18.54
CA LYS A 285 -18.61 20.15 -19.50
C LYS A 285 -19.92 20.52 -20.15
N ALA A 286 -20.43 21.69 -19.79
CA ALA A 286 -21.45 22.38 -20.56
C ALA A 286 -21.01 22.35 -22.04
N VAL A 287 -21.79 21.69 -22.85
CA VAL A 287 -21.67 21.70 -24.30
C VAL A 287 -22.07 23.12 -24.73
N SER A 288 -21.09 23.97 -25.06
CA SER A 288 -21.37 25.12 -25.88
C SER A 288 -21.46 24.63 -27.32
N GLU A 289 -22.68 24.45 -27.78
CA GLU A 289 -22.97 24.32 -29.20
C GLU A 289 -22.49 25.59 -29.93
N ASN A 290 -21.47 25.49 -30.72
CA ASN A 290 -21.17 26.44 -31.78
C ASN A 290 -21.53 25.79 -33.10
N ALA A 291 -22.75 26.10 -33.54
CA ALA A 291 -23.18 25.90 -34.90
C ALA A 291 -22.32 26.76 -35.85
N SER A 292 -21.71 26.10 -36.79
CA SER A 292 -21.09 26.69 -37.97
C SER A 292 -22.17 27.26 -38.89
N SER A 293 -22.05 28.56 -39.22
CA SER A 293 -22.62 29.08 -40.46
C SER A 293 -21.65 30.07 -41.11
N THR A 294 -21.32 29.76 -42.33
CA THR A 294 -20.59 30.49 -43.34
C THR A 294 -21.25 31.83 -43.68
N GLY A 295 -20.42 32.85 -44.00
CA GLY A 295 -20.87 33.94 -44.89
C GLY A 295 -20.24 35.30 -44.65
N ALA A 296 -19.20 35.59 -45.43
CA ALA A 296 -18.90 36.80 -46.18
C ALA A 296 -19.01 38.22 -45.59
N SER A 297 -17.86 38.89 -45.64
CA SER A 297 -17.50 40.23 -46.18
C SER A 297 -17.99 41.51 -45.54
N ALA A 298 -17.00 42.37 -45.38
CA ALA A 298 -16.89 43.81 -45.69
C ALA A 298 -16.89 44.82 -44.53
N SER A 299 -15.70 45.40 -44.40
CA SER A 299 -15.35 46.85 -44.29
C SER A 299 -15.95 47.71 -43.16
N GLY A 300 -15.05 48.44 -42.53
CA GLY A 300 -15.31 49.80 -42.05
C GLY A 300 -14.77 50.15 -40.67
N ALA A 301 -13.56 50.67 -40.64
CA ALA A 301 -13.08 51.92 -40.03
C ALA A 301 -13.45 52.34 -38.59
N GLN A 302 -12.42 52.53 -37.79
CA GLN A 302 -12.13 53.69 -36.91
C GLN A 302 -13.11 53.98 -35.74
N VAL A 303 -12.69 54.35 -34.54
CA VAL A 303 -11.72 55.28 -33.94
C VAL A 303 -11.84 55.20 -32.40
N ASN A 304 -10.71 55.27 -31.71
CA ASN A 304 -10.38 55.79 -30.38
C ASN A 304 -11.46 56.08 -29.31
N THR A 305 -11.25 55.68 -28.06
CA THR A 305 -10.68 56.61 -27.05
C THR A 305 -10.48 55.87 -25.71
N ALA A 306 -9.43 56.31 -25.01
CA ALA A 306 -8.99 55.93 -23.68
C ALA A 306 -9.94 56.40 -22.56
N SER A 307 -9.91 55.68 -21.43
CA SER A 307 -9.72 56.24 -20.07
C SER A 307 -9.99 55.14 -19.03
N ASP A 308 -8.97 54.74 -18.29
CA ASP A 308 -8.72 55.07 -16.89
C ASP A 308 -9.71 54.47 -15.86
N GLY A 309 -9.18 53.78 -14.86
CA GLY A 309 -9.96 53.29 -13.73
C GLY A 309 -9.27 52.19 -12.89
N THR A 310 -8.07 52.52 -12.34
CA THR A 310 -7.57 51.89 -11.13
C THR A 310 -8.59 52.04 -10.01
N ASP A 311 -9.13 50.92 -9.47
CA ASP A 311 -9.50 50.79 -8.06
C ASP A 311 -10.29 49.46 -7.85
N SER A 312 -9.66 48.43 -7.37
CA SER A 312 -10.37 47.33 -6.69
C SER A 312 -9.48 46.32 -5.94
N LYS A 313 -8.24 46.66 -5.62
CA LYS A 313 -7.39 45.73 -4.85
C LYS A 313 -7.29 46.03 -3.35
N GLU A 314 -7.71 47.15 -2.87
CA GLU A 314 -7.66 47.50 -1.44
C GLU A 314 -8.90 47.13 -0.63
N ALA A 315 -10.06 47.00 -1.25
CA ALA A 315 -11.31 46.65 -0.54
C ALA A 315 -11.39 45.16 -0.12
N ARG A 316 -10.62 44.29 -0.74
CA ARG A 316 -10.61 42.84 -0.40
C ARG A 316 -9.68 42.47 0.76
N LYS A 317 -8.72 43.34 1.12
CA LYS A 317 -7.77 43.08 2.20
C LYS A 317 -8.28 43.50 3.59
N LYS A 318 -9.26 44.40 3.66
CA LYS A 318 -9.87 44.82 4.94
C LYS A 318 -10.95 43.86 5.47
N LYS A 319 -11.66 43.13 4.62
CA LYS A 319 -12.70 42.16 5.05
C LYS A 319 -12.12 40.83 5.59
N SER A 320 -10.89 40.50 5.28
CA SER A 320 -10.24 39.25 5.75
C SER A 320 -9.58 39.39 7.12
N MET A 321 -9.34 40.60 7.60
CA MET A 321 -8.73 40.83 8.91
C MET A 321 -9.74 41.02 10.06
N GLU A 322 -11.00 41.31 9.76
CA GLU A 322 -12.04 41.46 10.80
C GLU A 322 -12.68 40.11 11.23
N THR A 323 -12.65 39.10 10.37
CA THR A 323 -13.18 37.76 10.70
C THR A 323 -12.21 36.91 11.56
N TRP A 324 -10.91 37.27 11.61
CA TRP A 324 -9.92 36.51 12.41
C TRP A 324 -9.83 36.96 13.86
N GLY A 325 -10.43 38.11 14.19
CA GLY A 325 -10.48 38.66 15.56
C GLY A 325 -11.62 38.15 16.42
N HIS A 326 -12.70 37.65 15.82
CA HIS A 326 -13.90 37.18 16.56
C HIS A 326 -13.86 35.74 17.01
N GLU A 327 -13.10 34.86 16.36
CA GLU A 327 -13.01 33.44 16.75
C GLU A 327 -12.07 33.15 17.94
N LYS A 328 -11.19 34.07 18.32
CA LYS A 328 -10.29 33.89 19.46
C LYS A 328 -10.89 34.31 20.83
N LYS A 329 -12.07 34.94 20.86
CA LYS A 329 -12.73 35.36 22.11
C LYS A 329 -13.73 34.33 22.67
N LEU A 330 -14.04 33.24 21.97
CA LEU A 330 -15.02 32.24 22.40
C LEU A 330 -14.41 30.93 22.93
N LYS A 331 -13.10 30.91 23.18
CA LYS A 331 -12.43 29.70 23.74
C LYS A 331 -11.83 29.89 25.14
N PHE A 332 -12.14 30.97 25.85
CA PHE A 332 -11.76 31.16 27.22
C PHE A 332 -12.93 31.84 28.01
N THR A 333 -13.92 31.04 28.30
CA THR A 333 -14.80 31.18 29.49
C THR A 333 -15.30 29.80 29.86
#